data_04503ee7f778c2685fa4cc0f383d17ac
#
_entry.id   04503ee7f778c2685fa4cc0f383d17ac
#
_cell.length_a   1.000
_cell.length_b   1.000
_cell.length_c   1.000
_cell.angle_alpha   90.00
_cell.angle_beta   90.00
_cell.angle_gamma   90.00
#
_symmetry.space_group_name_H-M   'P 1'
#
loop_
_entity.id
_entity.type
_entity.pdbx_description
1 polymer ?
#
loop_
_entity_poly.entity_id
_entity_poly.type
_entity_poly.pdbx_seq_one_letter_code
_entity_poly.pdbx_strand_id
1 'polypeptide(L)'
;MERRLYDWIALSFVDGLGSVSYRNLIQKFHSPDRVFKASAKDLETVGGIRRKVIEQIKGFTKTAEVKRELELIAQHQVALVTFVDDNYPSHLLNIYDPPPFLYVKGELRQEDSLSVAVVGSRFASHYGKSAAESISRGLAQEGLTI
;
A
#
# COMPACT_ATOMS: atom_id res chain seq x y z
N MET A 1 -11.95 9.21 11.24
CA MET A 1 -10.68 8.52 10.87
C MET A 1 -10.93 7.06 10.51
N GLU A 2 -11.54 6.25 11.37
CA GLU A 2 -11.78 4.81 11.14
C GLU A 2 -12.53 4.48 9.84
N ARG A 3 -13.58 5.21 9.48
CA ARG A 3 -14.36 4.96 8.25
C ARG A 3 -13.53 5.13 6.98
N ARG A 4 -12.62 6.12 6.95
CA ARG A 4 -11.71 6.32 5.82
C ARG A 4 -10.79 5.11 5.65
N LEU A 5 -10.16 4.64 6.73
CA LEU A 5 -9.28 3.47 6.71
C LEU A 5 -10.03 2.22 6.28
N TYR A 6 -11.26 2.03 6.77
CA TYR A 6 -12.12 0.92 6.38
C TYR A 6 -12.28 0.84 4.87
N ASP A 7 -12.65 1.94 4.22
CA ASP A 7 -12.93 1.94 2.78
C ASP A 7 -11.67 1.67 1.94
N TRP A 8 -10.48 2.16 2.37
CA TRP A 8 -9.20 1.85 1.73
C TRP A 8 -8.87 0.36 1.81
N ILE A 9 -9.00 -0.23 2.98
CA ILE A 9 -8.74 -1.67 3.19
C ILE A 9 -9.78 -2.49 2.44
N ALA A 10 -11.07 -2.13 2.52
CA ALA A 10 -12.14 -2.83 1.84
C ALA A 10 -11.90 -2.92 0.33
N LEU A 11 -11.47 -1.82 -0.31
CA LEU A 11 -11.19 -1.82 -1.72
C LEU A 11 -9.98 -2.72 -2.07
N SER A 12 -8.99 -2.86 -1.20
CA SER A 12 -7.86 -3.77 -1.41
C SER A 12 -8.23 -5.26 -1.29
N PHE A 13 -9.32 -5.58 -0.61
CA PHE A 13 -9.85 -6.94 -0.52
C PHE A 13 -10.73 -7.35 -1.72
N VAL A 14 -10.91 -6.47 -2.70
CA VAL A 14 -11.64 -6.80 -3.93
C VAL A 14 -10.79 -7.74 -4.79
N ASP A 15 -11.29 -8.95 -5.04
CA ASP A 15 -10.56 -9.96 -5.78
C ASP A 15 -10.28 -9.52 -7.23
N GLY A 16 -9.02 -9.63 -7.63
CA GLY A 16 -8.55 -9.28 -8.96
C GLY A 16 -8.31 -7.78 -9.20
N LEU A 17 -8.46 -6.94 -8.17
CA LEU A 17 -8.09 -5.53 -8.24
C LEU A 17 -6.60 -5.37 -7.91
N GLY A 18 -5.76 -5.17 -8.93
CA GLY A 18 -4.34 -4.85 -8.76
C GLY A 18 -4.11 -3.36 -8.47
N SER A 19 -2.89 -3.01 -8.02
CA SER A 19 -2.52 -1.66 -7.57
C SER A 19 -2.74 -0.60 -8.66
N VAL A 20 -2.42 -0.89 -9.92
CA VAL A 20 -2.66 0.04 -11.04
C VAL A 20 -4.14 0.37 -11.18
N SER A 21 -5.01 -0.66 -11.20
CA SER A 21 -6.46 -0.46 -11.30
C SER A 21 -7.02 0.23 -10.07
N TYR A 22 -6.50 -0.09 -8.88
CA TYR A 22 -6.83 0.61 -7.64
C TYR A 22 -6.53 2.10 -7.75
N ARG A 23 -5.32 2.45 -8.18
CA ARG A 23 -4.89 3.84 -8.38
C ARG A 23 -5.79 4.56 -9.40
N ASN A 24 -6.08 3.94 -10.54
CA ASN A 24 -6.96 4.52 -11.56
C ASN A 24 -8.37 4.81 -11.00
N LEU A 25 -8.90 3.92 -10.16
CA LEU A 25 -10.18 4.13 -9.49
C LEU A 25 -10.12 5.35 -8.57
N ILE A 26 -9.07 5.47 -7.73
CA ILE A 26 -8.95 6.60 -6.82
C ILE A 26 -8.71 7.91 -7.57
N GLN A 27 -7.93 7.90 -8.64
CA GLN A 27 -7.73 9.10 -9.48
C GLN A 27 -9.05 9.59 -10.07
N LYS A 28 -9.94 8.68 -10.47
CA LYS A 28 -11.23 9.05 -11.07
C LYS A 28 -12.28 9.42 -10.03
N PHE A 29 -12.40 8.64 -8.97
CA PHE A 29 -13.48 8.80 -7.98
C PHE A 29 -13.04 9.53 -6.71
N HIS A 30 -11.73 9.82 -6.57
CA HIS A 30 -11.10 10.55 -5.47
C HIS A 30 -11.09 9.85 -4.11
N SER A 31 -11.91 8.81 -3.91
CA SER A 31 -11.94 8.05 -2.66
C SER A 31 -12.56 6.66 -2.84
N PRO A 32 -12.18 5.66 -2.01
CA PRO A 32 -12.72 4.31 -2.09
C PRO A 32 -14.24 4.24 -1.84
N ASP A 33 -14.78 5.07 -0.93
CA ASP A 33 -16.23 5.09 -0.65
C ASP A 33 -17.03 5.52 -1.89
N ARG A 34 -16.50 6.43 -2.70
CA ARG A 34 -17.12 6.82 -3.98
C ARG A 34 -17.01 5.72 -5.02
N VAL A 35 -15.92 4.93 -5.02
CA VAL A 35 -15.78 3.75 -5.87
C VAL A 35 -16.91 2.75 -5.59
N PHE A 36 -17.15 2.42 -4.33
CA PHE A 36 -18.22 1.51 -3.93
C PHE A 36 -19.64 2.03 -4.29
N LYS A 37 -19.84 3.36 -4.27
CA LYS A 37 -21.11 4.00 -4.63
C LYS A 37 -21.32 4.17 -6.13
N ALA A 38 -20.23 4.15 -6.92
CA ALA A 38 -20.29 4.37 -8.36
C ALA A 38 -21.16 3.31 -9.06
N SER A 39 -21.80 3.68 -10.16
CA SER A 39 -22.54 2.74 -11.00
C SER A 39 -21.57 1.80 -11.73
N ALA A 40 -22.06 0.61 -12.12
CA ALA A 40 -21.26 -0.31 -12.93
C ALA A 40 -20.77 0.36 -14.23
N LYS A 41 -21.64 1.17 -14.86
CA LYS A 41 -21.32 1.94 -16.07
C LYS A 41 -20.18 2.94 -15.85
N ASP A 42 -20.16 3.63 -14.70
CA ASP A 42 -19.08 4.57 -14.38
C ASP A 42 -17.76 3.82 -14.12
N LEU A 43 -17.81 2.67 -13.46
CA LEU A 43 -16.65 1.81 -13.23
C LEU A 43 -16.07 1.27 -14.54
N GLU A 44 -16.90 0.90 -15.52
CA GLU A 44 -16.47 0.42 -16.85
C GLU A 44 -15.64 1.46 -17.62
N THR A 45 -15.81 2.75 -17.31
CA THR A 45 -15.06 3.82 -17.97
C THR A 45 -13.64 3.99 -17.43
N VAL A 46 -13.24 3.25 -16.37
CA VAL A 46 -11.88 3.26 -15.80
C VAL A 46 -11.01 2.27 -16.55
N GLY A 47 -9.93 2.78 -17.15
CA GLY A 47 -9.01 1.92 -17.91
C GLY A 47 -8.39 0.82 -17.06
N GLY A 48 -8.29 -0.38 -17.64
CA GLY A 48 -7.65 -1.54 -17.00
C GLY A 48 -8.55 -2.33 -16.02
N ILE A 49 -9.83 -1.96 -15.86
CA ILE A 49 -10.75 -2.69 -14.99
C ILE A 49 -11.55 -3.70 -15.79
N ARG A 50 -11.47 -4.97 -15.36
CA ARG A 50 -12.24 -6.05 -15.98
C ARG A 50 -13.65 -6.11 -15.39
N ARG A 51 -14.63 -6.54 -16.16
CA ARG A 51 -16.02 -6.70 -15.73
C ARG A 51 -16.15 -7.52 -14.43
N LYS A 52 -15.37 -8.59 -14.30
CA LYS A 52 -15.35 -9.41 -13.08
C LYS A 52 -14.97 -8.60 -11.83
N VAL A 53 -14.03 -7.65 -11.93
CA VAL A 53 -13.65 -6.77 -10.82
C VAL A 53 -14.79 -5.83 -10.46
N ILE A 54 -15.50 -5.29 -11.44
CA ILE A 54 -16.70 -4.45 -11.22
C ILE A 54 -17.77 -5.22 -10.44
N GLU A 55 -18.03 -6.47 -10.84
CA GLU A 55 -18.96 -7.36 -10.14
C GLU A 55 -18.53 -7.61 -8.69
N GLN A 56 -17.21 -7.79 -8.44
CA GLN A 56 -16.66 -7.94 -7.10
C GLN A 56 -16.77 -6.66 -6.25
N ILE A 57 -16.57 -5.48 -6.86
CA ILE A 57 -16.78 -4.19 -6.17
C ILE A 57 -18.24 -4.04 -5.75
N LYS A 58 -19.18 -4.32 -6.68
CA LYS A 58 -20.61 -4.18 -6.41
C LYS A 58 -21.17 -5.22 -5.44
N GLY A 59 -20.60 -6.42 -5.45
CA GLY A 59 -20.96 -7.53 -4.57
C GLY A 59 -20.05 -7.67 -3.33
N PHE A 60 -19.33 -6.63 -2.93
CA PHE A 60 -18.36 -6.72 -1.83
C PHE A 60 -19.02 -7.11 -0.51
N THR A 61 -18.55 -8.20 0.08
CA THR A 61 -19.10 -8.78 1.32
C THR A 61 -18.07 -9.08 2.40
N LYS A 62 -16.76 -8.90 2.12
CA LYS A 62 -15.64 -9.24 3.05
C LYS A 62 -15.51 -8.26 4.22
N THR A 63 -16.63 -7.91 4.85
CA THR A 63 -16.67 -6.91 5.93
C THR A 63 -16.04 -7.42 7.22
N ALA A 64 -16.09 -8.73 7.49
CA ALA A 64 -15.47 -9.34 8.66
C ALA A 64 -13.94 -9.31 8.56
N GLU A 65 -13.40 -9.61 7.38
CA GLU A 65 -11.96 -9.55 7.09
C GLU A 65 -11.41 -8.13 7.25
N VAL A 66 -12.14 -7.13 6.72
CA VAL A 66 -11.76 -5.72 6.87
C VAL A 66 -11.75 -5.28 8.34
N LYS A 67 -12.74 -5.70 9.13
CA LYS A 67 -12.78 -5.40 10.56
C LYS A 67 -11.61 -6.03 11.31
N ARG A 68 -11.32 -7.30 11.02
CA ARG A 68 -10.17 -7.98 11.60
C ARG A 68 -8.85 -7.29 11.28
N GLU A 69 -8.70 -6.81 10.05
CA GLU A 69 -7.51 -6.06 9.62
C GLU A 69 -7.37 -4.74 10.39
N LEU A 70 -8.47 -4.00 10.58
CA LEU A 70 -8.48 -2.78 11.40
C LEU A 70 -8.12 -3.06 12.87
N GLU A 71 -8.60 -4.16 13.45
CA GLU A 71 -8.23 -4.59 14.79
C GLU A 71 -6.73 -4.87 14.91
N LEU A 72 -6.14 -5.55 13.93
CA LEU A 72 -4.70 -5.82 13.89
C LEU A 72 -3.88 -4.52 13.75
N ILE A 73 -4.30 -3.59 12.89
CA ILE A 73 -3.71 -2.27 12.74
C ILE A 73 -3.67 -1.54 14.09
N ALA A 74 -4.80 -1.52 14.80
CA ALA A 74 -4.90 -0.88 16.11
C ALA A 74 -4.04 -1.60 17.17
N GLN A 75 -4.11 -2.92 17.23
CA GLN A 75 -3.36 -3.74 18.19
C GLN A 75 -1.85 -3.58 18.03
N HIS A 76 -1.36 -3.50 16.80
CA HIS A 76 0.08 -3.38 16.50
C HIS A 76 0.57 -1.94 16.38
N GLN A 77 -0.30 -0.96 16.63
CA GLN A 77 0.01 0.47 16.51
C GLN A 77 0.62 0.82 15.14
N VAL A 78 0.01 0.29 14.09
CA VAL A 78 0.41 0.52 12.71
C VAL A 78 -0.40 1.70 12.15
N ALA A 79 0.27 2.60 11.43
CA ALA A 79 -0.39 3.64 10.65
C ALA A 79 -0.65 3.13 9.21
N LEU A 80 -1.79 3.52 8.64
CA LEU A 80 -2.06 3.34 7.22
C LEU A 80 -1.75 4.67 6.50
N VAL A 81 -0.75 4.67 5.63
CA VAL A 81 -0.35 5.82 4.81
C VAL A 81 -0.71 5.53 3.37
N THR A 82 -1.59 6.33 2.78
CA THR A 82 -2.09 6.13 1.42
C THR A 82 -1.36 7.02 0.42
N PHE A 83 -1.35 6.66 -0.86
CA PHE A 83 -0.63 7.42 -1.90
C PHE A 83 -1.19 8.84 -2.15
N VAL A 84 -2.28 9.21 -1.49
CA VAL A 84 -2.84 10.58 -1.51
C VAL A 84 -2.49 11.37 -0.25
N ASP A 85 -1.76 10.78 0.71
CA ASP A 85 -1.32 11.45 1.92
C ASP A 85 0.05 12.10 1.69
N ASP A 86 0.25 13.29 2.25
CA ASP A 86 1.49 14.08 2.06
C ASP A 86 2.75 13.38 2.57
N ASN A 87 2.61 12.48 3.55
CA ASN A 87 3.70 11.69 4.11
C ASN A 87 3.94 10.36 3.38
N TYR A 88 3.27 10.12 2.25
CA TYR A 88 3.57 8.93 1.43
C TYR A 88 4.93 9.11 0.75
N PRO A 89 5.85 8.11 0.79
CA PRO A 89 7.19 8.24 0.21
C PRO A 89 7.15 8.57 -1.28
N SER A 90 7.67 9.73 -1.66
CA SER A 90 7.63 10.23 -3.03
C SER A 90 8.32 9.29 -4.03
N HIS A 91 9.38 8.60 -3.61
CA HIS A 91 10.07 7.62 -4.44
C HIS A 91 9.18 6.46 -4.86
N LEU A 92 8.24 6.03 -4.00
CA LEU A 92 7.28 4.98 -4.32
C LEU A 92 6.24 5.42 -5.35
N LEU A 93 5.95 6.73 -5.46
CA LEU A 93 5.03 7.23 -6.49
C LEU A 93 5.60 7.09 -7.91
N ASN A 94 6.92 7.01 -8.03
CA ASN A 94 7.63 6.96 -9.31
C ASN A 94 7.87 5.55 -9.82
N ILE A 95 7.58 4.51 -9.05
CA ILE A 95 7.68 3.14 -9.53
C ILE A 95 6.49 2.78 -10.42
N TYR A 96 6.64 1.74 -11.25
CA TYR A 96 5.62 1.31 -12.21
C TYR A 96 4.28 0.96 -11.53
N ASP A 97 4.33 0.29 -10.38
CA ASP A 97 3.16 -0.21 -9.65
C ASP A 97 3.22 0.20 -8.16
N PRO A 98 2.97 1.49 -7.85
CA PRO A 98 3.03 1.96 -6.48
C PRO A 98 1.91 1.33 -5.63
N PRO A 99 2.23 0.86 -4.41
CA PRO A 99 1.21 0.36 -3.49
C PRO A 99 0.15 1.43 -3.20
N PRO A 100 -1.15 1.08 -3.17
CA PRO A 100 -2.20 2.06 -2.88
C PRO A 100 -2.09 2.64 -1.47
N PHE A 101 -1.52 1.89 -0.54
CA PHE A 101 -1.19 2.32 0.81
C PHE A 101 -0.09 1.45 1.41
N LEU A 102 0.49 1.95 2.49
CA LEU A 102 1.54 1.30 3.26
C LEU A 102 1.05 1.08 4.69
N TYR A 103 1.41 -0.06 5.27
CA TYR A 103 1.36 -0.29 6.71
C TYR A 103 2.68 0.19 7.31
N VAL A 104 2.63 1.23 8.13
CA VAL A 104 3.82 1.86 8.71
C VAL A 104 3.84 1.62 10.20
N LYS A 105 4.90 0.98 10.69
CA LYS A 105 5.20 0.87 12.11
C LYS A 105 6.35 1.81 12.45
N GLY A 106 6.09 2.81 13.27
CA GLY A 106 7.01 3.92 13.50
C GLY A 106 6.66 5.16 12.67
N GLU A 107 7.64 5.91 12.25
CA GLU A 107 7.49 7.17 11.53
C GLU A 107 8.27 7.14 10.21
N LEU A 108 7.66 7.70 9.17
CA LEU A 108 8.34 8.03 7.93
C LEU A 108 8.87 9.47 8.05
N ARG A 109 10.17 9.67 7.84
CA ARG A 109 10.84 10.96 7.99
C ARG A 109 11.33 11.48 6.64
N GLN A 110 11.56 12.77 6.53
CA GLN A 110 12.11 13.36 5.31
C GLN A 110 13.55 12.88 5.04
N GLU A 111 14.32 12.61 6.09
CA GLU A 111 15.67 12.06 6.00
C GLU A 111 15.69 10.70 5.31
N ASP A 112 14.60 9.92 5.39
CA ASP A 112 14.44 8.62 4.72
C ASP A 112 14.41 8.74 3.17
N SER A 113 14.37 9.97 2.64
CA SER A 113 14.53 10.21 1.21
C SER A 113 15.87 9.73 0.65
N LEU A 114 16.91 9.68 1.49
CA LEU A 114 18.20 9.09 1.18
C LEU A 114 18.27 7.67 1.75
N SER A 115 17.56 6.75 1.13
CA SER A 115 17.49 5.36 1.57
C SER A 115 18.05 4.38 0.55
N VAL A 116 18.62 3.28 1.06
CA VAL A 116 19.16 2.18 0.25
C VAL A 116 18.51 0.87 0.67
N ALA A 117 17.91 0.15 -0.28
CA ALA A 117 17.37 -1.17 -0.03
C ALA A 117 18.47 -2.23 -0.10
N VAL A 118 18.69 -2.96 0.99
CA VAL A 118 19.57 -4.12 1.04
C VAL A 118 18.74 -5.37 0.88
N VAL A 119 18.86 -6.05 -0.25
CA VAL A 119 18.05 -7.22 -0.60
C VAL A 119 18.91 -8.46 -0.78
N GLY A 120 18.32 -9.64 -0.56
CA GLY A 120 19.03 -10.89 -0.71
C GLY A 120 18.13 -12.13 -0.62
N SER A 121 18.76 -13.32 -0.62
CA SER A 121 18.06 -14.59 -0.50
C SER A 121 17.34 -14.72 0.85
N ARG A 122 16.12 -15.34 0.84
CA ARG A 122 15.42 -15.72 2.07
C ARG A 122 16.22 -16.68 2.96
N PHE A 123 17.08 -17.50 2.33
CA PHE A 123 18.01 -18.42 2.98
C PHE A 123 19.45 -17.93 2.76
N ALA A 124 19.77 -16.78 3.33
CA ALA A 124 21.09 -16.20 3.21
C ALA A 124 22.14 -17.03 3.96
N SER A 125 23.33 -17.20 3.36
CA SER A 125 24.49 -17.81 4.00
C SER A 125 25.02 -16.92 5.14
N HIS A 126 25.85 -17.48 6.03
CA HIS A 126 26.54 -16.69 7.07
C HIS A 126 27.32 -15.51 6.48
N TYR A 127 28.05 -15.75 5.37
CA TYR A 127 28.76 -14.71 4.66
C TYR A 127 27.80 -13.61 4.16
N GLY A 128 26.68 -14.00 3.54
CA GLY A 128 25.69 -13.04 3.04
C GLY A 128 25.09 -12.14 4.14
N LYS A 129 24.80 -12.73 5.30
CA LYS A 129 24.31 -11.98 6.48
C LYS A 129 25.37 -11.01 7.01
N SER A 130 26.62 -11.47 7.17
CA SER A 130 27.72 -10.64 7.65
C SER A 130 28.05 -9.50 6.67
N ALA A 131 28.05 -9.78 5.38
CA ALA A 131 28.27 -8.76 4.36
C ALA A 131 27.15 -7.70 4.35
N ALA A 132 25.88 -8.13 4.42
CA ALA A 132 24.73 -7.22 4.49
C ALA A 132 24.82 -6.33 5.75
N GLU A 133 25.14 -6.91 6.91
CA GLU A 133 25.30 -6.15 8.15
C GLU A 133 26.44 -5.12 8.06
N SER A 134 27.59 -5.51 7.53
CA SER A 134 28.75 -4.62 7.38
C SER A 134 28.46 -3.46 6.44
N ILE A 135 27.85 -3.74 5.27
CA ILE A 135 27.47 -2.73 4.28
C ILE A 135 26.41 -1.79 4.86
N SER A 136 25.35 -2.34 5.44
CA SER A 136 24.28 -1.54 6.05
C SER A 136 24.79 -0.62 7.16
N ARG A 137 25.67 -1.12 8.00
CA ARG A 137 26.31 -0.33 9.07
C ARG A 137 27.16 0.82 8.51
N GLY A 138 27.97 0.54 7.49
CA GLY A 138 28.78 1.56 6.82
C GLY A 138 27.92 2.65 6.20
N LEU A 139 26.88 2.28 5.46
CA LEU A 139 25.96 3.24 4.85
C LEU A 139 25.19 4.06 5.89
N ALA A 140 24.74 3.43 6.99
CA ALA A 140 24.06 4.14 8.07
C ALA A 140 24.98 5.14 8.77
N GLN A 141 26.29 4.86 8.92
CA GLN A 141 27.27 5.80 9.45
C GLN A 141 27.46 7.03 8.56
N GLU A 142 27.24 6.89 7.25
CA GLU A 142 27.25 8.01 6.30
C GLU A 142 25.88 8.74 6.24
N GLY A 143 24.93 8.41 7.11
CA GLY A 143 23.65 9.09 7.23
C GLY A 143 22.55 8.58 6.28
N LEU A 144 22.73 7.42 5.65
CA LEU A 144 21.68 6.83 4.82
C LEU A 144 20.71 5.98 5.66
N THR A 145 19.45 6.01 5.32
CA THR A 145 18.43 5.07 5.84
C THR A 145 18.54 3.73 5.11
N ILE A 146 18.49 2.60 5.85
CA ILE A 146 18.62 1.24 5.29
C ILE A 146 17.28 0.51 5.41
#